data_39732afc6ed3cbe4f8845379d897bea6
#
_entry.id   39732afc6ed3cbe4f8845379d897bea6
#
_cell.length_a   1.000
_cell.length_b   1.000
_cell.length_c   1.000
_cell.angle_alpha   90.00
_cell.angle_beta   90.00
_cell.angle_gamma   90.00
#
_symmetry.space_group_name_H-M   'P 1'
#
loop_
_entity.id
_entity.type
_entity.pdbx_description
1 polymer ?
#
loop_
_entity_poly.entity_id
_entity_poly.type
_entity_poly.pdbx_seq_one_letter_code
_entity_poly.pdbx_strand_id
1 'polypeptide(L)'
;MKKPNMMLLVFSAMSFVLAMTAFVFSGILDKVAVSLDISVAQSGLLNTMYSYGAAFGVPITLILFRKVERSKMLKLMLFATILTTFALIYAQNFVQLLIVRLLMGISANSYGVLAISTILALSPKDRQGRSLAFYIMGSSLALVIGIPLTRALSAVLDWRSIFWILNAMMLLSLVYFLKYLPKADHEATKLDLKNELQFFKDGKTLLLLAYTLTMFMGYHAFYTYATPYLLLLFPSIEPLMSLILVGLGLASFTGNLIGGHVSDAIGYAKSMMLGAVLQTAAMLLILVFQPSKWLSVLFIIVWLMSAWFTGLQLNTGIAQVTDNKSSFMLSINGSLIQLGGAFGASLAAVVINLSGIQSIVFVTLLTSLALILIQVVSMRKYP
;
A
#
# COMPACT_ATOMS: atom_id res chain seq x y z
N MET A 1 21.16 -17.57 16.34
CA MET A 1 19.81 -17.26 15.79
C MET A 1 19.01 -18.56 15.69
N LYS A 2 17.94 -18.74 16.49
CA LYS A 2 17.05 -19.91 16.28
C LYS A 2 16.38 -19.76 14.93
N LYS A 3 16.35 -20.86 14.12
CA LYS A 3 15.71 -20.89 12.79
C LYS A 3 14.29 -20.32 12.88
N PRO A 4 13.85 -19.46 11.91
CA PRO A 4 12.47 -19.00 11.88
C PRO A 4 11.53 -20.21 11.81
N ASN A 5 10.45 -20.17 12.57
CA ASN A 5 9.44 -21.21 12.52
C ASN A 5 8.85 -21.23 11.09
N MET A 6 8.71 -22.43 10.48
CA MET A 6 8.16 -22.59 9.14
C MET A 6 6.83 -21.83 8.94
N MET A 7 5.98 -21.80 9.97
CA MET A 7 4.74 -21.04 9.98
C MET A 7 4.97 -19.56 9.69
N LEU A 8 5.94 -18.95 10.37
CA LEU A 8 6.26 -17.53 10.18
C LEU A 8 6.86 -17.25 8.80
N LEU A 9 7.61 -18.18 8.24
CA LEU A 9 8.14 -18.10 6.88
C LEU A 9 7.00 -18.12 5.85
N VAL A 10 6.01 -19.01 6.02
CA VAL A 10 4.82 -19.05 5.14
C VAL A 10 4.02 -17.74 5.25
N PHE A 11 3.84 -17.19 6.45
CA PHE A 11 3.20 -15.89 6.62
C PHE A 11 3.99 -14.76 5.93
N SER A 12 5.32 -14.75 6.00
CA SER A 12 6.16 -13.75 5.32
C SER A 12 6.10 -13.91 3.80
N ALA A 13 6.12 -15.13 3.28
CA ALA A 13 5.91 -15.41 1.86
C ALA A 13 4.52 -14.93 1.39
N MET A 14 3.48 -15.13 2.20
CA MET A 14 2.16 -14.60 1.91
C MET A 14 2.10 -13.08 1.94
N SER A 15 2.82 -12.41 2.84
CA SER A 15 2.95 -10.95 2.84
C SER A 15 3.57 -10.44 1.54
N PHE A 16 4.59 -11.12 1.02
CA PHE A 16 5.17 -10.83 -0.30
C PHE A 16 4.11 -10.98 -1.41
N VAL A 17 3.40 -12.11 -1.46
CA VAL A 17 2.38 -12.39 -2.49
C VAL A 17 1.26 -11.37 -2.46
N LEU A 18 0.75 -11.00 -1.27
CA LEU A 18 -0.30 -9.99 -1.12
C LEU A 18 0.16 -8.60 -1.57
N ALA A 19 1.37 -8.20 -1.21
CA ALA A 19 1.94 -6.94 -1.69
C ALA A 19 2.12 -6.96 -3.22
N MET A 20 2.51 -8.11 -3.80
CA MET A 20 2.53 -8.26 -5.25
C MET A 20 1.14 -8.09 -5.86
N THR A 21 0.09 -8.72 -5.31
CA THR A 21 -1.27 -8.54 -5.84
C THR A 21 -1.75 -7.10 -5.78
N ALA A 22 -1.29 -6.32 -4.79
CA ALA A 22 -1.63 -4.91 -4.65
C ALA A 22 -0.91 -4.01 -5.68
N PHE A 23 0.41 -4.19 -5.82
CA PHE A 23 1.28 -3.23 -6.50
C PHE A 23 1.76 -3.65 -7.89
N VAL A 24 1.56 -4.90 -8.31
CA VAL A 24 2.07 -5.43 -9.59
C VAL A 24 1.69 -4.56 -10.79
N PHE A 25 0.46 -4.07 -10.84
CA PHE A 25 0.01 -3.24 -11.95
C PHE A 25 0.76 -1.91 -12.05
N SER A 26 1.23 -1.32 -10.95
CA SER A 26 2.01 -0.07 -11.00
C SER A 26 3.31 -0.22 -11.80
N GLY A 27 3.88 -1.44 -11.84
CA GLY A 27 5.10 -1.72 -12.63
C GLY A 27 4.86 -2.01 -14.12
N ILE A 28 3.62 -2.41 -14.49
CA ILE A 28 3.28 -2.89 -15.86
C ILE A 28 2.00 -2.26 -16.42
N LEU A 29 1.58 -1.12 -15.89
CA LEU A 29 0.32 -0.48 -16.24
C LEU A 29 0.20 -0.18 -17.75
N ASP A 30 1.30 0.27 -18.37
CA ASP A 30 1.45 0.52 -19.79
C ASP A 30 1.21 -0.75 -20.62
N LYS A 31 1.77 -1.88 -20.21
CA LYS A 31 1.62 -3.18 -20.90
C LYS A 31 0.19 -3.71 -20.80
N VAL A 32 -0.43 -3.53 -19.64
CA VAL A 32 -1.84 -3.91 -19.43
C VAL A 32 -2.77 -3.04 -20.27
N ALA A 33 -2.50 -1.74 -20.36
CA ALA A 33 -3.26 -0.81 -21.19
C ALA A 33 -3.25 -1.26 -22.68
N VAL A 34 -2.07 -1.57 -23.20
CA VAL A 34 -1.91 -2.07 -24.57
C VAL A 34 -2.61 -3.42 -24.77
N SER A 35 -2.45 -4.36 -23.82
CA SER A 35 -3.03 -5.71 -23.90
C SER A 35 -4.56 -5.72 -23.92
N LEU A 36 -5.20 -4.72 -23.32
CA LEU A 36 -6.66 -4.61 -23.20
C LEU A 36 -7.28 -3.57 -24.15
N ASP A 37 -6.45 -2.91 -24.96
CA ASP A 37 -6.85 -1.81 -25.84
C ASP A 37 -7.62 -0.70 -25.09
N ILE A 38 -7.05 -0.28 -23.95
CA ILE A 38 -7.60 0.78 -23.10
C ILE A 38 -6.58 1.88 -22.87
N SER A 39 -7.03 3.04 -22.42
CA SER A 39 -6.11 4.13 -22.07
C SER A 39 -5.30 3.81 -20.81
N VAL A 40 -4.13 4.44 -20.67
CA VAL A 40 -3.31 4.37 -19.43
C VAL A 40 -4.10 4.86 -18.21
N ALA A 41 -4.93 5.90 -18.40
CA ALA A 41 -5.80 6.40 -17.35
C ALA A 41 -6.83 5.34 -16.88
N GLN A 42 -7.45 4.63 -17.82
CA GLN A 42 -8.37 3.54 -17.51
C GLN A 42 -7.65 2.38 -16.80
N SER A 43 -6.46 1.98 -17.26
CA SER A 43 -5.73 0.87 -16.61
C SER A 43 -5.40 1.16 -15.15
N GLY A 44 -5.17 2.43 -14.75
CA GLY A 44 -4.97 2.83 -13.36
C GLY A 44 -6.18 2.58 -12.45
N LEU A 45 -7.41 2.53 -13.01
CA LEU A 45 -8.62 2.18 -12.25
C LEU A 45 -8.58 0.75 -11.68
N LEU A 46 -7.71 -0.12 -12.19
CA LEU A 46 -7.47 -1.44 -11.59
C LEU A 46 -6.90 -1.32 -10.18
N ASN A 47 -5.98 -0.39 -9.93
CA ASN A 47 -5.47 -0.11 -8.59
C ASN A 47 -6.51 0.61 -7.73
N THR A 48 -7.29 1.52 -8.31
CA THR A 48 -8.41 2.20 -7.66
C THR A 48 -9.43 1.20 -7.10
N MET A 49 -9.90 0.26 -7.90
CA MET A 49 -10.89 -0.73 -7.48
C MET A 49 -10.37 -1.65 -6.39
N TYR A 50 -9.11 -2.07 -6.47
CA TYR A 50 -8.46 -2.81 -5.39
C TYR A 50 -8.45 -2.02 -4.08
N SER A 51 -8.11 -0.74 -4.13
CA SER A 51 -8.07 0.13 -2.96
C SER A 51 -9.46 0.40 -2.38
N TYR A 52 -10.50 0.58 -3.19
CA TYR A 52 -11.88 0.66 -2.70
C TYR A 52 -12.32 -0.64 -2.03
N GLY A 53 -11.99 -1.80 -2.63
CA GLY A 53 -12.25 -3.09 -2.02
C GLY A 53 -11.60 -3.22 -0.64
N ALA A 54 -10.35 -2.81 -0.51
CA ALA A 54 -9.63 -2.81 0.76
C ALA A 54 -10.24 -1.85 1.79
N ALA A 55 -10.54 -0.60 1.37
CA ALA A 55 -11.01 0.46 2.27
C ALA A 55 -12.35 0.13 2.93
N PHE A 56 -13.31 -0.31 2.14
CA PHE A 56 -14.67 -0.58 2.60
C PHE A 56 -14.88 -2.06 2.95
N GLY A 57 -14.28 -2.96 2.17
CA GLY A 57 -14.51 -4.39 2.30
C GLY A 57 -13.90 -4.97 3.57
N VAL A 58 -12.73 -4.51 4.00
CA VAL A 58 -12.07 -5.04 5.20
C VAL A 58 -12.91 -4.82 6.46
N PRO A 59 -13.35 -3.59 6.80
CA PRO A 59 -14.21 -3.37 7.95
C PRO A 59 -15.52 -4.17 7.88
N ILE A 60 -16.17 -4.18 6.71
CA ILE A 60 -17.41 -4.94 6.49
C ILE A 60 -17.20 -6.43 6.75
N THR A 61 -16.13 -7.00 6.19
CA THR A 61 -15.79 -8.42 6.33
C THR A 61 -15.54 -8.77 7.80
N LEU A 62 -14.77 -7.96 8.52
CA LEU A 62 -14.47 -8.20 9.94
C LEU A 62 -15.74 -8.11 10.82
N ILE A 63 -16.68 -7.22 10.50
CA ILE A 63 -17.96 -7.09 11.22
C ILE A 63 -18.88 -8.27 10.91
N LEU A 64 -19.07 -8.62 9.64
CA LEU A 64 -19.96 -9.70 9.23
C LEU A 64 -19.53 -11.06 9.79
N PHE A 65 -18.22 -11.32 9.78
CA PHE A 65 -17.66 -12.60 10.21
C PHE A 65 -17.09 -12.58 11.65
N ARG A 66 -17.46 -11.60 12.46
CA ARG A 66 -16.97 -11.44 13.84
C ARG A 66 -17.17 -12.66 14.75
N LYS A 67 -18.09 -13.56 14.43
CA LYS A 67 -18.36 -14.80 15.17
C LYS A 67 -17.58 -16.00 14.65
N VAL A 68 -16.91 -15.86 13.52
CA VAL A 68 -16.14 -16.94 12.91
C VAL A 68 -14.77 -17.02 13.56
N GLU A 69 -14.31 -18.23 13.85
CA GLU A 69 -12.98 -18.50 14.38
C GLU A 69 -11.90 -17.85 13.47
N ARG A 70 -10.94 -17.13 14.07
CA ARG A 70 -9.91 -16.37 13.35
C ARG A 70 -9.13 -17.20 12.33
N SER A 71 -8.72 -18.43 12.70
CA SER A 71 -7.98 -19.32 11.79
C SER A 71 -8.84 -19.81 10.62
N LYS A 72 -10.14 -19.99 10.82
CA LYS A 72 -11.09 -20.33 9.73
C LYS A 72 -11.28 -19.13 8.80
N MET A 73 -11.46 -17.95 9.38
CA MET A 73 -11.64 -16.71 8.63
C MET A 73 -10.42 -16.39 7.77
N LEU A 74 -9.19 -16.56 8.33
CA LEU A 74 -7.95 -16.37 7.60
C LEU A 74 -7.87 -17.31 6.37
N LYS A 75 -8.18 -18.60 6.55
CA LYS A 75 -8.20 -19.59 5.45
C LYS A 75 -9.28 -19.27 4.42
N LEU A 76 -10.46 -18.79 4.86
CA LEU A 76 -11.54 -18.37 3.96
C LEU A 76 -11.13 -17.16 3.10
N MET A 77 -10.50 -16.14 3.71
CA MET A 77 -10.03 -14.96 2.96
C MET A 77 -8.88 -15.30 2.01
N LEU A 78 -7.99 -16.23 2.39
CA LEU A 78 -6.96 -16.73 1.47
C LEU A 78 -7.59 -17.46 0.30
N PHE A 79 -8.56 -18.34 0.56
CA PHE A 79 -9.29 -19.05 -0.50
C PHE A 79 -10.04 -18.09 -1.43
N ALA A 80 -10.70 -17.06 -0.88
CA ALA A 80 -11.34 -16.02 -1.67
C ALA A 80 -10.33 -15.25 -2.53
N THR A 81 -9.12 -14.97 -2.00
CA THR A 81 -8.05 -14.31 -2.76
C THR A 81 -7.55 -15.20 -3.91
N ILE A 82 -7.44 -16.51 -3.70
CA ILE A 82 -7.10 -17.48 -4.76
C ILE A 82 -8.16 -17.45 -5.86
N LEU A 83 -9.44 -17.49 -5.49
CA LEU A 83 -10.54 -17.48 -6.46
C LEU A 83 -10.57 -16.16 -7.26
N THR A 84 -10.41 -15.04 -6.60
CA THR A 84 -10.39 -13.73 -7.29
C THR A 84 -9.14 -13.56 -8.16
N THR A 85 -7.99 -14.10 -7.76
CA THR A 85 -6.79 -14.13 -8.61
C THR A 85 -6.99 -15.01 -9.82
N PHE A 86 -7.64 -16.16 -9.64
CA PHE A 86 -8.00 -17.04 -10.74
C PHE A 86 -8.99 -16.37 -11.71
N ALA A 87 -10.03 -15.71 -11.18
CA ALA A 87 -10.99 -14.93 -11.97
C ALA A 87 -10.31 -13.79 -12.75
N LEU A 88 -9.28 -13.16 -12.17
CA LEU A 88 -8.52 -12.11 -12.86
C LEU A 88 -7.78 -12.66 -14.09
N ILE A 89 -7.20 -13.85 -14.00
CA ILE A 89 -6.48 -14.49 -15.10
C ILE A 89 -7.41 -14.73 -16.31
N TYR A 90 -8.66 -15.13 -16.04
CA TYR A 90 -9.64 -15.46 -17.07
C TYR A 90 -10.56 -14.29 -17.44
N ALA A 91 -10.38 -13.10 -16.85
CA ALA A 91 -11.17 -11.93 -17.21
C ALA A 91 -10.92 -11.51 -18.67
N GLN A 92 -12.00 -11.41 -19.43
CA GLN A 92 -11.95 -11.13 -20.88
C GLN A 92 -12.11 -9.67 -21.22
N ASN A 93 -12.66 -8.87 -20.33
CA ASN A 93 -12.90 -7.47 -20.55
C ASN A 93 -12.57 -6.60 -19.31
N PHE A 94 -12.45 -5.30 -19.56
CA PHE A 94 -12.05 -4.33 -18.54
C PHE A 94 -13.01 -4.28 -17.35
N VAL A 95 -14.33 -4.37 -17.56
CA VAL A 95 -15.33 -4.33 -16.48
C VAL A 95 -15.19 -5.54 -15.55
N GLN A 96 -14.99 -6.74 -16.11
CA GLN A 96 -14.72 -7.94 -15.30
C GLN A 96 -13.48 -7.76 -14.44
N LEU A 97 -12.39 -7.20 -15.01
CA LEU A 97 -11.17 -6.91 -14.27
C LEU A 97 -11.41 -5.93 -13.12
N LEU A 98 -12.21 -4.88 -13.32
CA LEU A 98 -12.54 -3.92 -12.26
C LEU A 98 -13.29 -4.60 -11.09
N ILE A 99 -14.31 -5.41 -11.40
CA ILE A 99 -15.07 -6.15 -10.39
C ILE A 99 -14.16 -7.12 -9.63
N VAL A 100 -13.36 -7.89 -10.36
CA VAL A 100 -12.44 -8.85 -9.75
C VAL A 100 -11.39 -8.15 -8.88
N ARG A 101 -10.87 -7.01 -9.31
CA ARG A 101 -9.92 -6.20 -8.51
C ARG A 101 -10.56 -5.67 -7.22
N LEU A 102 -11.83 -5.26 -7.27
CA LEU A 102 -12.58 -4.87 -6.07
C LEU A 102 -12.67 -6.04 -5.08
N LEU A 103 -13.10 -7.21 -5.54
CA LEU A 103 -13.22 -8.42 -4.71
C LEU A 103 -11.87 -8.91 -4.17
N MET A 104 -10.82 -8.82 -4.99
CA MET A 104 -9.45 -9.12 -4.58
C MET A 104 -8.97 -8.16 -3.49
N GLY A 105 -9.27 -6.87 -3.61
CA GLY A 105 -8.98 -5.87 -2.58
C GLY A 105 -9.62 -6.21 -1.23
N ILE A 106 -10.88 -6.65 -1.24
CA ILE A 106 -11.60 -7.12 -0.04
C ILE A 106 -10.89 -8.32 0.58
N SER A 107 -10.69 -9.38 -0.19
CA SER A 107 -10.19 -10.66 0.33
C SER A 107 -8.73 -10.60 0.76
N ALA A 108 -7.84 -10.03 -0.07
CA ALA A 108 -6.42 -9.96 0.19
C ALA A 108 -6.08 -9.10 1.41
N ASN A 109 -6.72 -7.91 1.55
CA ASN A 109 -6.46 -7.04 2.69
C ASN A 109 -7.10 -7.58 3.97
N SER A 110 -8.29 -8.21 3.91
CA SER A 110 -8.88 -8.91 5.05
C SER A 110 -7.97 -10.04 5.54
N TYR A 111 -7.38 -10.82 4.62
CA TYR A 111 -6.37 -11.81 4.99
C TYR A 111 -5.17 -11.14 5.69
N GLY A 112 -4.66 -10.03 5.16
CA GLY A 112 -3.52 -9.31 5.74
C GLY A 112 -3.74 -8.91 7.20
N VAL A 113 -4.90 -8.34 7.51
CA VAL A 113 -5.28 -7.97 8.89
C VAL A 113 -5.40 -9.19 9.80
N LEU A 114 -6.03 -10.26 9.31
CA LEU A 114 -6.16 -11.52 10.05
C LEU A 114 -4.81 -12.21 10.25
N ALA A 115 -3.89 -12.13 9.28
CA ALA A 115 -2.54 -12.66 9.39
C ALA A 115 -1.75 -11.98 10.50
N ILE A 116 -1.75 -10.64 10.55
CA ILE A 116 -1.09 -9.87 11.61
C ILE A 116 -1.62 -10.30 12.99
N SER A 117 -2.94 -10.31 13.17
CA SER A 117 -3.54 -10.69 14.46
C SER A 117 -3.28 -12.15 14.82
N THR A 118 -3.21 -13.06 13.84
CA THR A 118 -2.88 -14.47 14.06
C THR A 118 -1.43 -14.65 14.44
N ILE A 119 -0.49 -13.95 13.78
CA ILE A 119 0.94 -13.97 14.13
C ILE A 119 1.15 -13.49 15.55
N LEU A 120 0.50 -12.39 15.96
CA LEU A 120 0.61 -11.87 17.32
C LEU A 120 0.06 -12.87 18.35
N ALA A 121 -1.06 -13.53 18.08
CA ALA A 121 -1.65 -14.53 18.97
C ALA A 121 -0.78 -15.80 19.11
N LEU A 122 -0.11 -16.21 18.03
CA LEU A 122 0.75 -17.41 18.02
C LEU A 122 2.18 -17.13 18.50
N SER A 123 2.59 -15.89 18.61
CA SER A 123 3.95 -15.51 18.99
C SER A 123 4.05 -15.28 20.49
N PRO A 124 5.13 -15.76 21.17
CA PRO A 124 5.41 -15.40 22.54
C PRO A 124 5.47 -13.87 22.72
N LYS A 125 4.99 -13.37 23.86
CA LYS A 125 4.88 -11.92 24.14
C LYS A 125 6.22 -11.18 23.96
N ASP A 126 7.33 -11.80 24.32
CA ASP A 126 8.70 -11.26 24.17
C ASP A 126 9.20 -11.23 22.71
N ARG A 127 8.48 -11.85 21.75
CA ARG A 127 8.89 -11.98 20.34
C ARG A 127 7.88 -11.48 19.33
N GLN A 128 6.75 -10.94 19.77
CA GLN A 128 5.69 -10.46 18.88
C GLN A 128 6.20 -9.41 17.88
N GLY A 129 6.98 -8.43 18.35
CA GLY A 129 7.56 -7.41 17.47
C GLY A 129 8.48 -8.00 16.40
N ARG A 130 9.33 -8.98 16.77
CA ARG A 130 10.21 -9.67 15.82
C ARG A 130 9.43 -10.49 14.78
N SER A 131 8.37 -11.17 15.21
CA SER A 131 7.51 -11.95 14.31
C SER A 131 6.78 -11.04 13.31
N LEU A 132 6.29 -9.90 13.77
CA LEU A 132 5.64 -8.90 12.91
C LEU A 132 6.62 -8.27 11.92
N ALA A 133 7.83 -7.91 12.38
CA ALA A 133 8.87 -7.39 11.50
C ALA A 133 9.24 -8.38 10.39
N PHE A 134 9.31 -9.68 10.71
CA PHE A 134 9.59 -10.73 9.73
C PHE A 134 8.45 -10.88 8.71
N TYR A 135 7.19 -10.72 9.15
CA TYR A 135 6.02 -10.69 8.25
C TYR A 135 6.06 -9.49 7.30
N ILE A 136 6.32 -8.29 7.83
CA ILE A 136 6.38 -7.04 7.06
C ILE A 136 7.54 -7.06 6.06
N MET A 137 8.65 -7.71 6.40
CA MET A 137 9.79 -7.87 5.48
C MET A 137 9.37 -8.52 4.15
N GLY A 138 8.38 -9.43 4.15
CA GLY A 138 7.82 -10.01 2.93
C GLY A 138 7.25 -8.94 1.99
N SER A 139 6.43 -8.02 2.50
CA SER A 139 5.86 -6.93 1.68
C SER A 139 6.93 -5.94 1.19
N SER A 140 7.96 -5.68 1.99
CA SER A 140 9.09 -4.83 1.57
C SER A 140 9.87 -5.47 0.42
N LEU A 141 10.09 -6.77 0.47
CA LEU A 141 10.75 -7.51 -0.63
C LEU A 141 9.92 -7.47 -1.92
N ALA A 142 8.59 -7.44 -1.83
CA ALA A 142 7.74 -7.30 -3.02
C ALA A 142 7.98 -5.97 -3.73
N LEU A 143 8.16 -4.87 -3.00
CA LEU A 143 8.46 -3.56 -3.58
C LEU A 143 9.85 -3.50 -4.22
N VAL A 144 10.87 -4.09 -3.56
CA VAL A 144 12.27 -4.01 -4.00
C VAL A 144 12.58 -4.99 -5.13
N ILE A 145 12.05 -6.20 -5.08
CA ILE A 145 12.36 -7.28 -6.01
C ILE A 145 11.15 -7.66 -6.85
N GLY A 146 9.98 -7.75 -6.24
CA GLY A 146 8.78 -8.29 -6.87
C GLY A 146 8.29 -7.47 -8.05
N ILE A 147 8.12 -6.15 -7.88
CA ILE A 147 7.66 -5.25 -8.95
C ILE A 147 8.67 -5.19 -10.10
N PRO A 148 9.98 -5.00 -9.87
CA PRO A 148 10.98 -5.06 -10.94
C PRO A 148 11.01 -6.39 -11.67
N LEU A 149 10.92 -7.50 -10.95
CA LEU A 149 10.85 -8.84 -11.53
C LEU A 149 9.60 -9.01 -12.40
N THR A 150 8.46 -8.50 -11.96
CA THR A 150 7.23 -8.46 -12.76
C THR A 150 7.44 -7.72 -14.09
N ARG A 151 8.08 -6.56 -14.05
CA ARG A 151 8.40 -5.77 -15.26
C ARG A 151 9.30 -6.58 -16.20
N ALA A 152 10.34 -7.23 -15.69
CA ALA A 152 11.25 -8.05 -16.47
C ALA A 152 10.53 -9.27 -17.08
N LEU A 153 9.74 -10.01 -16.28
CA LEU A 153 8.98 -11.16 -16.77
C LEU A 153 7.94 -10.77 -17.81
N SER A 154 7.27 -9.63 -17.66
CA SER A 154 6.29 -9.14 -18.62
C SER A 154 6.89 -8.65 -19.94
N ALA A 155 8.22 -8.64 -20.09
CA ALA A 155 8.90 -8.42 -21.37
C ALA A 155 8.86 -9.67 -22.27
N VAL A 156 8.78 -10.85 -21.68
CA VAL A 156 8.86 -12.14 -22.39
C VAL A 156 7.61 -13.01 -22.19
N LEU A 157 6.81 -12.74 -21.16
CA LEU A 157 5.60 -13.49 -20.83
C LEU A 157 4.38 -12.56 -20.84
N ASP A 158 3.20 -13.11 -21.10
CA ASP A 158 1.95 -12.38 -20.83
C ASP A 158 1.84 -12.01 -19.35
N TRP A 159 1.37 -10.81 -19.05
CA TRP A 159 1.28 -10.31 -17.68
C TRP A 159 0.39 -11.19 -16.77
N ARG A 160 -0.56 -11.92 -17.34
CA ARG A 160 -1.41 -12.88 -16.60
C ARG A 160 -0.61 -14.03 -16.03
N SER A 161 0.53 -14.39 -16.64
CA SER A 161 1.41 -15.47 -16.16
C SER A 161 1.96 -15.20 -14.76
N ILE A 162 2.13 -13.92 -14.41
CA ILE A 162 2.56 -13.50 -13.07
C ILE A 162 1.53 -13.91 -12.03
N PHE A 163 0.25 -13.72 -12.33
CA PHE A 163 -0.85 -14.10 -11.43
C PHE A 163 -1.00 -15.61 -11.29
N TRP A 164 -0.60 -16.41 -12.29
CA TRP A 164 -0.48 -17.86 -12.15
C TRP A 164 0.55 -18.26 -11.11
N ILE A 165 1.74 -17.62 -11.14
CA ILE A 165 2.81 -17.86 -10.16
C ILE A 165 2.32 -17.47 -8.75
N LEU A 166 1.72 -16.28 -8.59
CA LEU A 166 1.20 -15.82 -7.31
C LEU A 166 0.10 -16.77 -6.79
N ASN A 167 -0.78 -17.25 -7.67
CA ASN A 167 -1.86 -18.15 -7.30
C ASN A 167 -1.34 -19.52 -6.85
N ALA A 168 -0.31 -20.04 -7.50
CA ALA A 168 0.36 -21.28 -7.09
C ALA A 168 0.97 -21.15 -5.67
N MET A 169 1.64 -20.01 -5.38
CA MET A 169 2.18 -19.74 -4.04
C MET A 169 1.08 -19.63 -2.98
N MET A 170 -0.06 -18.99 -3.31
CA MET A 170 -1.22 -18.92 -2.41
C MET A 170 -1.83 -20.30 -2.15
N LEU A 171 -1.97 -21.14 -3.17
CA LEU A 171 -2.48 -22.52 -3.04
C LEU A 171 -1.58 -23.37 -2.13
N LEU A 172 -0.26 -23.32 -2.33
CA LEU A 172 0.69 -24.03 -1.46
C LEU A 172 0.59 -23.55 -0.01
N SER A 173 0.45 -22.24 0.19
CA SER A 173 0.27 -21.67 1.51
C SER A 173 -1.06 -22.08 2.15
N LEU A 174 -2.16 -22.13 1.38
CA LEU A 174 -3.46 -22.58 1.86
C LEU A 174 -3.40 -24.04 2.31
N VAL A 175 -2.79 -24.94 1.49
CA VAL A 175 -2.59 -26.35 1.86
C VAL A 175 -1.79 -26.47 3.17
N TYR A 176 -0.74 -25.67 3.31
CA TYR A 176 0.05 -25.63 4.54
C TYR A 176 -0.81 -25.17 5.74
N PHE A 177 -1.59 -24.09 5.61
CA PHE A 177 -2.43 -23.59 6.70
C PHE A 177 -3.60 -24.52 7.03
N LEU A 178 -4.15 -25.23 6.05
CA LEU A 178 -5.18 -26.25 6.33
C LEU A 178 -4.66 -27.36 7.24
N LYS A 179 -3.38 -27.75 7.07
CA LYS A 179 -2.75 -28.85 7.81
C LYS A 179 -2.14 -28.43 9.14
N TYR A 180 -1.51 -27.26 9.20
CA TYR A 180 -0.63 -26.89 10.30
C TYR A 180 -1.05 -25.67 11.11
N LEU A 181 -1.98 -24.82 10.62
CA LEU A 181 -2.40 -23.64 11.37
C LEU A 181 -3.30 -24.05 12.54
N PRO A 182 -2.86 -23.82 13.80
CA PRO A 182 -3.67 -24.14 14.96
C PRO A 182 -4.94 -23.29 15.01
N LYS A 183 -5.93 -23.79 15.73
CA LYS A 183 -7.11 -22.97 16.06
C LYS A 183 -6.66 -21.80 16.93
N ALA A 184 -7.02 -20.60 16.54
CA ALA A 184 -6.77 -19.40 17.32
C ALA A 184 -8.12 -18.87 17.79
N ASP A 185 -8.32 -18.85 19.09
CA ASP A 185 -9.55 -18.35 19.69
C ASP A 185 -9.78 -16.88 19.35
N HIS A 186 -11.04 -16.56 19.22
CA HIS A 186 -11.50 -15.20 19.01
C HIS A 186 -11.54 -14.50 20.37
N GLU A 187 -10.46 -13.86 20.80
CA GLU A 187 -10.62 -12.79 21.76
C GLU A 187 -11.38 -11.67 21.04
N ALA A 188 -12.69 -11.71 21.16
CA ALA A 188 -13.53 -10.59 20.80
C ALA A 188 -13.14 -9.43 21.74
N THR A 189 -12.20 -8.61 21.30
CA THR A 189 -11.98 -7.31 21.95
C THR A 189 -13.35 -6.62 21.95
N LYS A 190 -13.93 -6.45 23.13
CA LYS A 190 -15.17 -5.66 23.28
C LYS A 190 -14.83 -4.24 22.86
N LEU A 191 -15.03 -3.94 21.57
CA LEU A 191 -14.93 -2.57 21.05
C LEU A 191 -16.00 -1.74 21.76
N ASP A 192 -15.60 -0.91 22.69
CA ASP A 192 -16.47 0.13 23.24
C ASP A 192 -16.52 1.28 22.23
N LEU A 193 -17.39 1.10 21.22
CA LEU A 193 -17.57 2.08 20.15
C LEU A 193 -17.85 3.49 20.68
N LYS A 194 -18.48 3.63 21.85
CA LYS A 194 -18.78 4.94 22.42
C LYS A 194 -17.50 5.67 22.85
N ASN A 195 -16.57 4.97 23.45
CA ASN A 195 -15.27 5.53 23.84
C ASN A 195 -14.36 5.74 22.62
N GLU A 196 -14.39 4.84 21.65
CA GLU A 196 -13.61 4.98 20.41
C GLU A 196 -14.07 6.19 19.57
N LEU A 197 -15.39 6.43 19.49
CA LEU A 197 -15.93 7.59 18.77
C LEU A 197 -15.58 8.95 19.40
N GLN A 198 -15.13 8.98 20.66
CA GLN A 198 -14.66 10.22 21.28
C GLN A 198 -13.38 10.77 20.62
N PHE A 199 -12.54 9.92 20.08
CA PHE A 199 -11.33 10.35 19.36
C PHE A 199 -11.64 11.16 18.11
N PHE A 200 -12.82 11.00 17.50
CA PHE A 200 -13.27 11.87 16.39
C PHE A 200 -13.65 13.29 16.82
N LYS A 201 -13.78 13.56 18.12
CA LYS A 201 -14.00 14.90 18.64
C LYS A 201 -12.68 15.64 18.89
N ASP A 202 -11.57 14.91 18.96
CA ASP A 202 -10.25 15.50 19.11
C ASP A 202 -9.74 16.02 17.78
N GLY A 203 -9.52 17.32 17.70
CA GLY A 203 -9.06 17.98 16.49
C GLY A 203 -7.66 17.56 16.05
N LYS A 204 -6.78 17.13 16.97
CA LYS A 204 -5.45 16.62 16.64
C LYS A 204 -5.55 15.30 15.89
N THR A 205 -6.42 14.41 16.37
CA THR A 205 -6.73 13.13 15.71
C THR A 205 -7.30 13.36 14.31
N LEU A 206 -8.27 14.28 14.16
CA LEU A 206 -8.86 14.60 12.85
C LEU A 206 -7.83 15.13 11.87
N LEU A 207 -6.90 15.99 12.31
CA LEU A 207 -5.82 16.50 11.45
C LEU A 207 -4.86 15.41 11.02
N LEU A 208 -4.52 14.44 11.89
CA LEU A 208 -3.71 13.29 11.53
C LEU A 208 -4.41 12.39 10.50
N LEU A 209 -5.70 12.13 10.67
CA LEU A 209 -6.50 11.35 9.71
C LEU A 209 -6.63 12.07 8.36
N ALA A 210 -6.83 13.39 8.36
CA ALA A 210 -6.84 14.22 7.16
C ALA A 210 -5.47 14.20 6.46
N TYR A 211 -4.38 14.28 7.23
CA TYR A 211 -3.04 14.16 6.70
C TYR A 211 -2.83 12.80 6.03
N THR A 212 -3.25 11.70 6.67
CA THR A 212 -3.16 10.35 6.09
C THR A 212 -3.88 10.26 4.76
N LEU A 213 -5.14 10.69 4.70
CA LEU A 213 -5.94 10.68 3.48
C LEU A 213 -5.26 11.48 2.36
N THR A 214 -4.84 12.70 2.65
CA THR A 214 -4.20 13.61 1.69
C THR A 214 -2.86 13.07 1.20
N MET A 215 -2.04 12.52 2.09
CA MET A 215 -0.75 11.95 1.75
C MET A 215 -0.90 10.78 0.77
N PHE A 216 -1.76 9.83 1.09
CA PHE A 216 -1.95 8.65 0.22
C PHE A 216 -2.71 8.99 -1.06
N MET A 217 -3.51 10.06 -1.07
CA MET A 217 -4.09 10.60 -2.29
C MET A 217 -2.98 11.11 -3.24
N GLY A 218 -2.05 11.92 -2.76
CA GLY A 218 -0.92 12.38 -3.57
C GLY A 218 0.03 11.25 -3.98
N TYR A 219 0.33 10.35 -3.05
CA TYR A 219 1.18 9.18 -3.31
C TYR A 219 0.64 8.34 -4.47
N HIS A 220 -0.62 7.91 -4.40
CA HIS A 220 -1.19 7.06 -5.44
C HIS A 220 -1.52 7.81 -6.72
N ALA A 221 -1.79 9.12 -6.67
CA ALA A 221 -1.96 9.93 -7.87
C ALA A 221 -0.71 9.88 -8.76
N PHE A 222 0.50 9.86 -8.18
CA PHE A 222 1.73 9.78 -8.94
C PHE A 222 2.22 8.33 -9.10
N TYR A 223 2.35 7.57 -8.02
CA TYR A 223 2.98 6.24 -8.03
C TYR A 223 2.25 5.24 -8.94
N THR A 224 0.92 5.30 -9.01
CA THR A 224 0.14 4.44 -9.92
C THR A 224 0.55 4.61 -11.37
N TYR A 225 0.88 5.83 -11.78
CA TYR A 225 1.21 6.17 -13.15
C TYR A 225 2.70 6.50 -13.37
N ALA A 226 3.56 6.27 -12.37
CA ALA A 226 4.98 6.62 -12.45
C ALA A 226 5.71 5.91 -13.60
N THR A 227 5.42 4.63 -13.83
CA THR A 227 6.00 3.86 -14.94
C THR A 227 5.58 4.43 -16.30
N PRO A 228 4.28 4.55 -16.64
CA PRO A 228 3.89 5.16 -17.91
C PRO A 228 4.29 6.63 -18.03
N TYR A 229 4.33 7.41 -16.94
CA TYR A 229 4.85 8.77 -16.93
C TYR A 229 6.30 8.83 -17.45
N LEU A 230 7.17 8.01 -16.87
CA LEU A 230 8.58 7.95 -17.27
C LEU A 230 8.74 7.44 -18.70
N LEU A 231 8.00 6.45 -19.15
CA LEU A 231 8.13 5.86 -20.48
C LEU A 231 7.57 6.75 -21.57
N LEU A 232 6.50 7.51 -21.32
CA LEU A 232 5.96 8.48 -22.28
C LEU A 232 6.87 9.70 -22.46
N LEU A 233 7.52 10.15 -21.37
CA LEU A 233 8.47 11.26 -21.46
C LEU A 233 9.83 10.82 -22.02
N PHE A 234 10.26 9.63 -21.68
CA PHE A 234 11.60 9.11 -21.99
C PHE A 234 11.54 7.66 -22.49
N PRO A 235 11.07 7.39 -23.70
CA PRO A 235 11.00 6.02 -24.23
C PRO A 235 12.36 5.28 -24.19
N SER A 236 13.46 6.02 -24.27
CA SER A 236 14.83 5.45 -24.25
C SER A 236 15.21 4.76 -22.93
N ILE A 237 14.44 4.93 -21.86
CA ILE A 237 14.71 4.25 -20.56
C ILE A 237 14.01 2.90 -20.42
N GLU A 238 13.20 2.49 -21.38
CA GLU A 238 12.46 1.20 -21.34
C GLU A 238 13.36 0.01 -20.95
N PRO A 239 14.55 -0.19 -21.54
CA PRO A 239 15.43 -1.32 -21.17
C PRO A 239 15.91 -1.27 -19.71
N LEU A 240 15.95 -0.08 -19.10
CA LEU A 240 16.39 0.16 -17.73
C LEU A 240 15.23 0.25 -16.73
N MET A 241 13.98 0.14 -17.19
CA MET A 241 12.82 0.39 -16.33
C MET A 241 12.76 -0.56 -15.13
N SER A 242 13.12 -1.84 -15.30
CA SER A 242 13.22 -2.77 -14.18
C SER A 242 14.24 -2.33 -13.13
N LEU A 243 15.40 -1.80 -13.56
CA LEU A 243 16.43 -1.29 -12.64
C LEU A 243 15.95 -0.01 -11.92
N ILE A 244 15.25 0.87 -12.63
CA ILE A 244 14.64 2.07 -12.03
C ILE A 244 13.62 1.66 -10.95
N LEU A 245 12.81 0.65 -11.21
CA LEU A 245 11.85 0.10 -10.23
C LEU A 245 12.56 -0.50 -9.00
N VAL A 246 13.74 -1.12 -9.16
CA VAL A 246 14.59 -1.51 -8.01
C VAL A 246 14.97 -0.29 -7.19
N GLY A 247 15.44 0.77 -7.84
CA GLY A 247 15.76 2.05 -7.19
C GLY A 247 14.58 2.63 -6.41
N LEU A 248 13.38 2.60 -6.98
CA LEU A 248 12.14 3.03 -6.32
C LEU A 248 11.81 2.14 -5.10
N GLY A 249 11.97 0.82 -5.24
CA GLY A 249 11.78 -0.11 -4.11
C GLY A 249 12.77 0.15 -2.98
N LEU A 250 14.04 0.35 -3.29
CA LEU A 250 15.07 0.70 -2.31
C LEU A 250 14.80 2.06 -1.65
N ALA A 251 14.31 3.06 -2.41
CA ALA A 251 13.90 4.35 -1.87
C ALA A 251 12.77 4.20 -0.84
N SER A 252 11.78 3.34 -1.11
CA SER A 252 10.70 3.04 -0.17
C SER A 252 11.22 2.42 1.13
N PHE A 253 12.11 1.45 1.00
CA PHE A 253 12.73 0.76 2.14
C PHE A 253 13.60 1.70 2.99
N THR A 254 14.49 2.45 2.35
CA THR A 254 15.39 3.42 3.03
C THR A 254 14.61 4.58 3.64
N GLY A 255 13.56 5.06 2.97
CA GLY A 255 12.67 6.08 3.49
C GLY A 255 12.03 5.66 4.83
N ASN A 256 11.50 4.44 4.93
CA ASN A 256 10.98 3.91 6.18
C ASN A 256 12.02 3.82 7.30
N LEU A 257 13.24 3.34 6.98
CA LEU A 257 14.31 3.22 7.96
C LEU A 257 14.75 4.59 8.49
N ILE A 258 15.03 5.53 7.60
CA ILE A 258 15.45 6.90 7.97
C ILE A 258 14.32 7.60 8.73
N GLY A 259 13.07 7.43 8.27
CA GLY A 259 11.89 8.00 8.90
C GLY A 259 11.73 7.57 10.36
N GLY A 260 11.94 6.28 10.67
CA GLY A 260 11.92 5.78 12.04
C GLY A 260 12.95 6.48 12.93
N HIS A 261 14.22 6.50 12.52
CA HIS A 261 15.30 7.11 13.30
C HIS A 261 15.10 8.62 13.51
N VAL A 262 14.65 9.34 12.46
CA VAL A 262 14.40 10.78 12.57
C VAL A 262 13.19 11.05 13.47
N SER A 263 12.14 10.24 13.38
CA SER A 263 10.97 10.36 14.26
C SER A 263 11.32 10.15 15.73
N ASP A 264 12.22 9.20 16.03
CA ASP A 264 12.71 8.98 17.40
C ASP A 264 13.54 10.17 17.90
N ALA A 265 14.28 10.85 17.02
CA ALA A 265 15.15 11.96 17.39
C ALA A 265 14.42 13.30 17.58
N ILE A 266 13.47 13.65 16.69
CA ILE A 266 12.81 14.97 16.67
C ILE A 266 11.30 14.94 16.91
N GLY A 267 10.73 13.73 17.11
CA GLY A 267 9.31 13.48 17.26
C GLY A 267 8.56 13.37 15.93
N TYR A 268 7.41 12.67 15.95
CA TYR A 268 6.63 12.38 14.73
C TYR A 268 6.13 13.64 14.02
N ALA A 269 5.70 14.68 14.76
CA ALA A 269 5.10 15.87 14.16
C ALA A 269 6.10 16.68 13.34
N LYS A 270 7.33 16.90 13.87
CA LYS A 270 8.40 17.60 13.13
C LYS A 270 8.89 16.74 11.95
N SER A 271 8.95 15.43 12.14
CA SER A 271 9.32 14.49 11.10
C SER A 271 8.31 14.49 9.94
N MET A 272 7.00 14.54 10.22
CA MET A 272 5.95 14.69 9.21
C MET A 272 6.09 16.00 8.42
N MET A 273 6.40 17.12 9.09
CA MET A 273 6.67 18.40 8.43
C MET A 273 7.86 18.30 7.48
N LEU A 274 8.98 17.73 7.95
CA LEU A 274 10.17 17.53 7.12
C LEU A 274 9.83 16.69 5.88
N GLY A 275 9.10 15.59 6.04
CA GLY A 275 8.69 14.74 4.94
C GLY A 275 7.80 15.47 3.92
N ALA A 276 6.84 16.29 4.38
CA ALA A 276 5.98 17.08 3.50
C ALA A 276 6.79 18.12 2.70
N VAL A 277 7.76 18.78 3.33
CA VAL A 277 8.65 19.74 2.65
C VAL A 277 9.52 19.04 1.61
N LEU A 278 10.10 17.88 1.94
CA LEU A 278 10.90 17.08 1.00
C LEU A 278 10.06 16.58 -0.19
N GLN A 279 8.83 16.13 0.04
CA GLN A 279 7.91 15.74 -1.04
C GLN A 279 7.60 16.91 -1.97
N THR A 280 7.28 18.07 -1.40
CA THR A 280 6.99 19.30 -2.17
C THR A 280 8.21 19.74 -2.98
N ALA A 281 9.39 19.78 -2.37
CA ALA A 281 10.62 20.14 -3.04
C ALA A 281 10.94 19.18 -4.20
N ALA A 282 10.81 17.87 -3.97
CA ALA A 282 11.03 16.88 -5.02
C ALA A 282 10.07 17.05 -6.21
N MET A 283 8.77 17.33 -5.96
CA MET A 283 7.82 17.58 -7.04
C MET A 283 8.12 18.85 -7.82
N LEU A 284 8.54 19.92 -7.15
CA LEU A 284 8.98 21.16 -7.81
C LEU A 284 10.22 20.89 -8.68
N LEU A 285 11.18 20.12 -8.18
CA LEU A 285 12.39 19.77 -8.92
C LEU A 285 12.06 18.87 -10.13
N ILE A 286 11.09 17.98 -10.03
CA ILE A 286 10.61 17.21 -11.20
C ILE A 286 10.06 18.15 -12.27
N LEU A 287 9.28 19.18 -11.92
CA LEU A 287 8.77 20.15 -12.88
C LEU A 287 9.87 20.95 -13.57
N VAL A 288 10.86 21.42 -12.80
CA VAL A 288 11.98 22.23 -13.31
C VAL A 288 12.90 21.40 -14.22
N PHE A 289 13.19 20.16 -13.83
CA PHE A 289 14.16 19.30 -14.52
C PHE A 289 13.47 18.25 -15.41
N GLN A 290 12.19 18.40 -15.73
CA GLN A 290 11.43 17.49 -16.58
C GLN A 290 12.12 17.16 -17.92
N PRO A 291 12.87 18.05 -18.60
CA PRO A 291 13.59 17.70 -19.82
C PRO A 291 14.73 16.70 -19.63
N SER A 292 15.23 16.56 -18.40
CA SER A 292 16.36 15.66 -18.09
C SER A 292 15.88 14.32 -17.52
N LYS A 293 16.04 13.25 -18.29
CA LYS A 293 15.58 11.90 -17.89
C LYS A 293 16.17 11.41 -16.56
N TRP A 294 17.46 11.65 -16.34
CA TRP A 294 18.14 11.14 -15.14
C TRP A 294 17.82 11.97 -13.89
N LEU A 295 17.66 13.30 -14.05
CA LEU A 295 17.23 14.16 -12.94
C LEU A 295 15.77 13.89 -12.57
N SER A 296 14.89 13.66 -13.55
CA SER A 296 13.52 13.25 -13.29
C SER A 296 13.46 11.93 -12.51
N VAL A 297 14.22 10.91 -12.93
CA VAL A 297 14.31 9.63 -12.19
C VAL A 297 14.85 9.85 -10.78
N LEU A 298 15.92 10.64 -10.61
CA LEU A 298 16.50 10.95 -9.31
C LEU A 298 15.47 11.60 -8.37
N PHE A 299 14.75 12.63 -8.84
CA PHE A 299 13.79 13.34 -8.01
C PHE A 299 12.53 12.51 -7.72
N ILE A 300 12.13 11.60 -8.61
CA ILE A 300 11.08 10.61 -8.33
C ILE A 300 11.54 9.65 -7.21
N ILE A 301 12.78 9.20 -7.21
CA ILE A 301 13.38 8.38 -6.14
C ILE A 301 13.36 9.16 -4.81
N VAL A 302 13.78 10.42 -4.81
CA VAL A 302 13.79 11.29 -3.61
C VAL A 302 12.36 11.52 -3.11
N TRP A 303 11.43 11.80 -4.00
CA TRP A 303 10.01 11.94 -3.66
C TRP A 303 9.45 10.67 -3.01
N LEU A 304 9.70 9.52 -3.60
CA LEU A 304 9.21 8.24 -3.09
C LEU A 304 9.83 7.91 -1.72
N MET A 305 11.14 8.16 -1.56
CA MET A 305 11.82 8.02 -0.28
C MET A 305 11.18 8.92 0.80
N SER A 306 10.88 10.18 0.47
CA SER A 306 10.23 11.12 1.41
C SER A 306 8.78 10.75 1.72
N ALA A 307 8.05 10.13 0.80
CA ALA A 307 6.70 9.64 1.04
C ALA A 307 6.71 8.46 2.05
N TRP A 308 7.58 7.48 1.86
CA TRP A 308 7.71 6.36 2.80
C TRP A 308 8.36 6.76 4.13
N PHE A 309 9.25 7.75 4.12
CA PHE A 309 9.74 8.42 5.32
C PHE A 309 8.58 8.94 6.19
N THR A 310 7.57 9.55 5.58
CA THR A 310 6.40 10.10 6.29
C THR A 310 5.38 9.02 6.69
N GLY A 311 5.25 7.95 5.93
CA GLY A 311 4.23 6.92 6.12
C GLY A 311 4.28 6.23 7.49
N LEU A 312 5.47 6.02 8.04
CA LEU A 312 5.65 5.41 9.36
C LEU A 312 5.10 6.30 10.49
N GLN A 313 5.33 7.62 10.40
CA GLN A 313 4.94 8.59 11.43
C GLN A 313 3.43 8.72 11.60
N LEU A 314 2.65 8.40 10.57
CA LEU A 314 1.17 8.43 10.64
C LEU A 314 0.65 7.44 11.69
N ASN A 315 1.16 6.21 11.67
CA ASN A 315 0.78 5.21 12.67
C ASN A 315 1.30 5.58 14.07
N THR A 316 2.53 6.10 14.15
CA THR A 316 3.13 6.58 15.41
C THR A 316 2.32 7.74 15.97
N GLY A 317 1.92 8.71 15.13
CA GLY A 317 1.11 9.85 15.54
C GLY A 317 -0.26 9.43 16.09
N ILE A 318 -0.97 8.57 15.38
CA ILE A 318 -2.28 8.03 15.84
C ILE A 318 -2.11 7.26 17.15
N ALA A 319 -1.10 6.40 17.26
CA ALA A 319 -0.85 5.64 18.48
C ALA A 319 -0.58 6.57 19.67
N GLN A 320 0.25 7.61 19.51
CA GLN A 320 0.55 8.57 20.58
C GLN A 320 -0.66 9.42 20.98
N VAL A 321 -1.44 9.94 20.03
CA VAL A 321 -2.63 10.76 20.32
C VAL A 321 -3.72 9.95 21.02
N THR A 322 -3.77 8.63 20.79
CA THR A 322 -4.70 7.72 21.47
C THR A 322 -4.11 7.02 22.69
N ASP A 323 -2.94 7.45 23.19
CA ASP A 323 -2.20 6.82 24.32
C ASP A 323 -1.96 5.32 24.11
N ASN A 324 -1.81 4.86 22.88
CA ASN A 324 -1.72 3.44 22.49
C ASN A 324 -2.94 2.59 22.91
N LYS A 325 -4.10 3.20 23.17
CA LYS A 325 -5.30 2.52 23.65
C LYS A 325 -6.30 2.16 22.57
N SER A 326 -6.18 2.73 21.36
CA SER A 326 -7.16 2.56 20.29
C SER A 326 -6.59 1.81 19.08
N SER A 327 -6.81 0.51 19.05
CA SER A 327 -6.61 -0.31 17.84
C SER A 327 -7.63 0.04 16.74
N PHE A 328 -8.81 0.56 17.13
CA PHE A 328 -9.83 1.00 16.20
C PHE A 328 -9.35 2.22 15.38
N MET A 329 -8.75 3.23 16.02
CA MET A 329 -8.23 4.40 15.32
C MET A 329 -7.08 4.04 14.36
N LEU A 330 -6.21 3.08 14.71
CA LEU A 330 -5.21 2.53 13.78
C LEU A 330 -5.86 1.81 12.59
N SER A 331 -6.98 1.11 12.81
CA SER A 331 -7.74 0.47 11.72
C SER A 331 -8.40 1.51 10.79
N ILE A 332 -8.96 2.58 11.36
CA ILE A 332 -9.50 3.71 10.59
C ILE A 332 -8.39 4.37 9.75
N ASN A 333 -7.21 4.59 10.35
CA ASN A 333 -6.05 5.10 9.62
C ASN A 333 -5.69 4.20 8.44
N GLY A 334 -5.68 2.87 8.63
CA GLY A 334 -5.48 1.90 7.55
C GLY A 334 -6.53 1.99 6.43
N SER A 335 -7.81 2.19 6.79
CA SER A 335 -8.88 2.41 5.80
C SER A 335 -8.71 3.73 5.04
N LEU A 336 -8.26 4.80 5.70
CA LEU A 336 -7.97 6.09 5.05
C LEU A 336 -6.75 6.05 4.13
N ILE A 337 -5.74 5.23 4.44
CA ILE A 337 -4.64 4.93 3.51
C ILE A 337 -5.19 4.40 2.18
N GLN A 338 -6.09 3.43 2.26
CA GLN A 338 -6.67 2.80 1.08
C GLN A 338 -7.64 3.74 0.34
N LEU A 339 -8.46 4.51 1.07
CA LEU A 339 -9.35 5.54 0.48
C LEU A 339 -8.55 6.63 -0.20
N GLY A 340 -7.49 7.13 0.44
CA GLY A 340 -6.58 8.09 -0.18
C GLY A 340 -5.99 7.54 -1.47
N GLY A 341 -5.56 6.27 -1.44
CA GLY A 341 -5.08 5.57 -2.64
C GLY A 341 -6.10 5.52 -3.76
N ALA A 342 -7.34 5.14 -3.44
CA ALA A 342 -8.42 5.09 -4.42
C ALA A 342 -8.76 6.47 -5.01
N PHE A 343 -8.91 7.48 -4.16
CA PHE A 343 -9.20 8.85 -4.60
C PHE A 343 -8.05 9.44 -5.42
N GLY A 344 -6.80 9.22 -5.00
CA GLY A 344 -5.63 9.72 -5.71
C GLY A 344 -5.49 9.13 -7.11
N ALA A 345 -5.57 7.81 -7.24
CA ALA A 345 -5.51 7.14 -8.53
C ALA A 345 -6.69 7.52 -9.44
N SER A 346 -7.91 7.67 -8.88
CA SER A 346 -9.09 8.14 -9.63
C SER A 346 -8.93 9.58 -10.11
N LEU A 347 -8.48 10.48 -9.23
CA LEU A 347 -8.26 11.89 -9.58
C LEU A 347 -7.19 12.01 -10.68
N ALA A 348 -6.10 11.26 -10.55
CA ALA A 348 -5.06 11.23 -11.58
C ALA A 348 -5.60 10.70 -12.91
N ALA A 349 -6.45 9.66 -12.93
CA ALA A 349 -7.09 9.18 -14.14
C ALA A 349 -7.89 10.28 -14.86
N VAL A 350 -8.69 11.04 -14.11
CA VAL A 350 -9.46 12.17 -14.65
C VAL A 350 -8.53 13.25 -15.22
N VAL A 351 -7.52 13.64 -14.45
CA VAL A 351 -6.59 14.70 -14.85
C VAL A 351 -5.73 14.28 -16.06
N ILE A 352 -5.32 13.01 -16.14
CA ILE A 352 -4.62 12.46 -17.31
C ILE A 352 -5.49 12.56 -18.58
N ASN A 353 -6.77 12.21 -18.47
CA ASN A 353 -7.69 12.28 -19.60
C ASN A 353 -7.95 13.72 -20.08
N LEU A 354 -7.93 14.70 -19.17
CA LEU A 354 -8.18 16.10 -19.48
C LEU A 354 -6.94 16.85 -19.97
N SER A 355 -5.78 16.56 -19.40
CA SER A 355 -4.58 17.40 -19.53
C SER A 355 -3.29 16.61 -19.81
N GLY A 356 -3.40 15.30 -20.04
CA GLY A 356 -2.26 14.42 -20.29
C GLY A 356 -1.52 13.97 -19.01
N ILE A 357 -0.63 12.99 -19.18
CA ILE A 357 0.02 12.32 -18.04
C ILE A 357 0.95 13.24 -17.21
N GLN A 358 1.50 14.29 -17.84
CA GLN A 358 2.38 15.22 -17.15
C GLN A 358 1.69 15.96 -15.99
N SER A 359 0.38 16.12 -16.07
CA SER A 359 -0.43 16.83 -15.09
C SER A 359 -0.54 16.14 -13.73
N ILE A 360 -0.20 14.84 -13.62
CA ILE A 360 -0.18 14.16 -12.31
C ILE A 360 0.82 14.77 -11.33
N VAL A 361 1.89 15.42 -11.82
CA VAL A 361 2.87 16.10 -10.98
C VAL A 361 2.21 17.25 -10.24
N PHE A 362 1.31 18.01 -10.90
CA PHE A 362 0.57 19.11 -10.25
C PHE A 362 -0.40 18.60 -9.18
N VAL A 363 -1.08 17.47 -9.41
CA VAL A 363 -1.95 16.85 -8.41
C VAL A 363 -1.14 16.48 -7.16
N THR A 364 0.01 15.86 -7.35
CA THR A 364 0.89 15.46 -6.25
C THR A 364 1.53 16.66 -5.55
N LEU A 365 1.89 17.71 -6.29
CA LEU A 365 2.39 18.95 -5.72
C LEU A 365 1.32 19.63 -4.85
N LEU A 366 0.10 19.75 -5.33
CA LEU A 366 -1.01 20.36 -4.57
C LEU A 366 -1.30 19.58 -3.29
N THR A 367 -1.31 18.24 -3.35
CA THR A 367 -1.49 17.43 -2.14
C THR A 367 -0.33 17.58 -1.17
N SER A 368 0.92 17.64 -1.64
CA SER A 368 2.08 17.85 -0.75
C SER A 368 2.09 19.25 -0.09
N LEU A 369 1.64 20.28 -0.79
CA LEU A 369 1.41 21.61 -0.21
C LEU A 369 0.29 21.56 0.85
N ALA A 370 -0.79 20.82 0.59
CA ALA A 370 -1.85 20.64 1.58
C ALA A 370 -1.34 19.92 2.84
N LEU A 371 -0.40 18.96 2.72
CA LEU A 371 0.25 18.33 3.87
C LEU A 371 0.99 19.34 4.74
N ILE A 372 1.73 20.27 4.13
CA ILE A 372 2.42 21.34 4.86
C ILE A 372 1.40 22.20 5.62
N LEU A 373 0.30 22.60 4.97
CA LEU A 373 -0.75 23.40 5.60
C LEU A 373 -1.39 22.67 6.79
N ILE A 374 -1.79 21.41 6.61
CA ILE A 374 -2.36 20.58 7.68
C ILE A 374 -1.38 20.49 8.86
N GLN A 375 -0.10 20.25 8.58
CA GLN A 375 0.91 20.12 9.62
C GLN A 375 1.21 21.44 10.34
N VAL A 376 1.24 22.58 9.64
CA VAL A 376 1.37 23.90 10.25
C VAL A 376 0.20 24.18 11.20
N VAL A 377 -1.04 23.90 10.76
CA VAL A 377 -2.22 24.06 11.61
C VAL A 377 -2.15 23.13 12.83
N SER A 378 -1.75 21.87 12.63
CA SER A 378 -1.59 20.90 13.72
C SER A 378 -0.59 21.37 14.76
N MET A 379 0.60 21.79 14.33
CA MET A 379 1.69 22.23 15.25
C MET A 379 1.39 23.55 15.96
N ARG A 380 0.61 24.46 15.33
CA ARG A 380 0.19 25.73 15.97
C ARG A 380 -0.91 25.52 16.99
N LYS A 381 -1.87 24.65 16.70
CA LYS A 381 -3.05 24.44 17.54
C LYS A 381 -2.80 23.40 18.66
N TYR A 382 -1.89 22.47 18.43
CA TYR A 382 -1.58 21.36 19.33
C TYR A 382 -0.06 21.18 19.46
N PRO A 383 0.64 22.13 20.11
CA PRO A 383 2.08 22.14 20.23
C PRO A 383 2.66 20.90 20.95
#